data_d9f58fe1b5d8ce8eb044e47abde179f7
#
_entry.id   d9f58fe1b5d8ce8eb044e47abde179f7
#
_cell.length_a   1.000
_cell.length_b   1.000
_cell.length_c   1.000
_cell.angle_alpha   90.00
_cell.angle_beta   90.00
_cell.angle_gamma   90.00
#
_symmetry.space_group_name_H-M   'P 1'
#
loop_
_entity.id
_entity.type
_entity.pdbx_description
1 polymer ?
#
loop_
_entity_poly.entity_id
_entity_poly.type
_entity_poly.pdbx_seq_one_letter_code
_entity_poly.pdbx_strand_id
1 'polypeptide(L)'
;TGEHTSDGSGTGVFSSSLTGLTGGTLYYVRAYATNAAGTSYGNQVMFSTYVSDVDGNSYRTVQIGTQLWMAGNLRTTRYNDNTPINYHSDWHSVIPEYTWYNFDENYKVPYGALYNFPAVNTGKLCPVGWHVASDPEWTTLSDYAGGLDVAAGKLKETGNVHWVAPNTGATDEYGFTLLPAGATQQWN
;
A
#
# COMPACT_ATOMS: atom_id res chain seq x y z
N THR A 1 -13.75 20.13 13.91
CA THR A 1 -13.08 19.90 15.22
C THR A 1 -12.69 18.43 15.23
N GLY A 2 -11.39 18.14 15.15
CA GLY A 2 -10.88 16.78 15.24
C GLY A 2 -10.98 16.24 16.67
N GLU A 3 -10.89 14.94 16.81
CA GLU A 3 -10.71 14.29 18.11
C GLU A 3 -9.36 14.71 18.72
N HIS A 4 -9.27 14.74 20.05
CA HIS A 4 -8.06 15.13 20.75
C HIS A 4 -7.82 14.23 21.96
N THR A 5 -6.55 14.03 22.30
CA THR A 5 -6.11 13.39 23.54
C THR A 5 -5.67 14.46 24.53
N SER A 6 -5.63 14.13 25.81
CA SER A 6 -5.07 14.98 26.86
C SER A 6 -4.09 14.13 27.68
N ASP A 7 -2.78 14.37 27.48
CA ASP A 7 -1.73 13.43 27.86
C ASP A 7 -0.82 13.97 29.00
N GLY A 8 -1.10 15.15 29.54
CA GLY A 8 -0.32 15.72 30.64
C GLY A 8 -0.48 17.21 30.83
N SER A 9 0.27 17.76 31.79
CA SER A 9 0.31 19.19 32.12
C SER A 9 1.72 19.59 32.54
N GLY A 10 2.02 20.90 32.45
CA GLY A 10 3.34 21.47 32.78
C GLY A 10 4.30 21.46 31.57
N THR A 11 5.61 21.45 31.86
CA THR A 11 6.68 21.45 30.85
C THR A 11 7.31 20.06 30.75
N GLY A 12 7.74 19.67 29.57
CA GLY A 12 8.42 18.38 29.35
C GLY A 12 8.00 17.69 28.06
N VAL A 13 8.39 16.42 27.95
CA VAL A 13 8.03 15.53 26.84
C VAL A 13 6.82 14.71 27.26
N PHE A 14 5.81 14.67 26.41
CA PHE A 14 4.60 13.88 26.60
C PHE A 14 4.47 12.88 25.46
N SER A 15 3.91 11.70 25.75
CA SER A 15 3.58 10.67 24.76
C SER A 15 2.07 10.51 24.72
N SER A 16 1.50 10.52 23.50
CA SER A 16 0.09 10.27 23.26
C SER A 16 -0.10 8.95 22.55
N SER A 17 -1.10 8.18 22.99
CA SER A 17 -1.52 6.95 22.32
C SER A 17 -2.76 7.22 21.50
N LEU A 18 -2.63 7.13 20.17
CA LEU A 18 -3.75 7.23 19.24
C LEU A 18 -4.36 5.84 19.05
N THR A 19 -5.58 5.63 19.50
CA THR A 19 -6.31 4.35 19.42
C THR A 19 -7.56 4.48 18.58
N GLY A 20 -8.19 3.36 18.19
CA GLY A 20 -9.41 3.37 17.39
C GLY A 20 -9.24 3.87 15.95
N LEU A 21 -8.02 3.92 15.44
CA LEU A 21 -7.74 4.37 14.09
C LEU A 21 -8.24 3.34 13.06
N THR A 22 -8.86 3.83 11.99
CA THR A 22 -9.28 3.00 10.86
C THR A 22 -8.06 2.58 10.04
N GLY A 23 -7.97 1.30 9.69
CA GLY A 23 -6.91 0.77 8.83
C GLY A 23 -6.93 1.40 7.44
N GLY A 24 -5.74 1.56 6.82
CA GLY A 24 -5.60 2.13 5.49
C GLY A 24 -6.06 3.58 5.36
N THR A 25 -5.96 4.35 6.43
CA THR A 25 -6.42 5.74 6.47
C THR A 25 -5.26 6.69 6.72
N LEU A 26 -5.25 7.82 6.01
CA LEU A 26 -4.31 8.91 6.26
C LEU A 26 -4.82 9.78 7.41
N TYR A 27 -3.98 9.98 8.41
CA TYR A 27 -4.25 10.83 9.55
C TYR A 27 -3.32 12.04 9.60
N TYR A 28 -3.85 13.13 10.09
CA TYR A 28 -3.13 14.36 10.36
C TYR A 28 -3.15 14.62 11.87
N VAL A 29 -1.98 14.74 12.47
CA VAL A 29 -1.83 14.97 13.91
C VAL A 29 -0.95 16.18 14.16
N ARG A 30 -1.27 16.93 15.21
CA ARG A 30 -0.44 18.01 15.73
C ARG A 30 -0.54 18.08 17.24
N ALA A 31 0.56 18.38 17.91
CA ALA A 31 0.54 18.69 19.32
C ALA A 31 -0.18 20.01 19.58
N TYR A 32 -0.76 20.16 20.75
CA TYR A 32 -1.29 21.44 21.21
C TYR A 32 -1.00 21.62 22.70
N ALA A 33 -0.93 22.87 23.13
CA ALA A 33 -0.83 23.25 24.54
C ALA A 33 -1.76 24.43 24.82
N THR A 34 -2.47 24.37 25.96
CA THR A 34 -3.39 25.40 26.40
C THR A 34 -2.95 25.98 27.73
N ASN A 35 -2.97 27.30 27.85
CA ASN A 35 -2.76 28.05 29.11
C ASN A 35 -3.78 29.18 29.24
N ALA A 36 -3.60 30.05 30.22
CA ALA A 36 -4.51 31.18 30.46
C ALA A 36 -4.58 32.19 29.29
N ALA A 37 -3.55 32.21 28.40
CA ALA A 37 -3.51 33.08 27.22
C ALA A 37 -4.18 32.46 26.01
N GLY A 38 -4.43 31.14 26.01
CA GLY A 38 -5.09 30.43 24.91
C GLY A 38 -4.40 29.11 24.51
N THR A 39 -4.76 28.62 23.33
CA THR A 39 -4.21 27.36 22.78
C THR A 39 -3.25 27.65 21.65
N SER A 40 -2.07 27.03 21.70
CA SER A 40 -1.07 27.02 20.63
C SER A 40 -0.92 25.61 20.06
N TYR A 41 -0.62 25.53 18.78
CA TYR A 41 -0.46 24.29 18.05
C TYR A 41 0.96 24.15 17.47
N GLY A 42 1.49 22.93 17.54
CA GLY A 42 2.72 22.54 16.86
C GLY A 42 2.51 22.27 15.36
N ASN A 43 3.60 21.88 14.70
CA ASN A 43 3.56 21.48 13.29
C ASN A 43 2.66 20.26 13.10
N GLN A 44 1.96 20.22 11.96
CA GLN A 44 1.19 19.06 11.55
C GLN A 44 2.11 17.97 11.01
N VAL A 45 1.86 16.75 11.45
CA VAL A 45 2.52 15.53 10.94
C VAL A 45 1.45 14.64 10.31
N MET A 46 1.80 13.99 9.22
CA MET A 46 0.94 13.00 8.55
C MET A 46 1.48 11.60 8.79
N PHE A 47 0.58 10.63 8.97
CA PHE A 47 0.91 9.22 8.92
C PHE A 47 -0.29 8.43 8.38
N SER A 48 -0.02 7.26 7.80
CA SER A 48 -1.07 6.34 7.35
C SER A 48 -1.01 5.04 8.15
N THR A 49 -2.18 4.45 8.34
CA THR A 49 -2.32 3.16 9.01
C THR A 49 -2.17 2.00 8.02
N TYR A 50 -1.85 0.80 8.53
CA TYR A 50 -1.87 -0.41 7.71
C TYR A 50 -3.29 -0.80 7.31
N VAL A 51 -3.45 -1.35 6.11
CA VAL A 51 -4.65 -2.07 5.70
C VAL A 51 -4.40 -3.57 5.81
N SER A 52 -5.41 -4.33 6.20
CA SER A 52 -5.31 -5.80 6.29
C SER A 52 -6.33 -6.47 5.38
N ASP A 53 -5.92 -7.56 4.72
CA ASP A 53 -6.84 -8.43 3.99
C ASP A 53 -7.49 -9.49 4.92
N VAL A 54 -8.36 -10.30 4.37
CA VAL A 54 -9.10 -11.33 5.12
C VAL A 54 -8.22 -12.50 5.59
N ASP A 55 -7.05 -12.69 4.97
CA ASP A 55 -6.05 -13.67 5.40
C ASP A 55 -5.19 -13.15 6.56
N GLY A 56 -5.39 -11.88 6.99
CA GLY A 56 -4.62 -11.23 8.05
C GLY A 56 -3.29 -10.67 7.58
N ASN A 57 -3.02 -10.63 6.27
CA ASN A 57 -1.84 -9.93 5.76
C ASN A 57 -2.01 -8.42 5.94
N SER A 58 -0.97 -7.74 6.40
CA SER A 58 -0.97 -6.30 6.59
C SER A 58 -0.09 -5.63 5.52
N TYR A 59 -0.58 -4.52 5.00
CA TYR A 59 0.06 -3.73 3.94
C TYR A 59 0.20 -2.29 4.41
N ARG A 60 1.41 -1.75 4.29
CA ARG A 60 1.66 -0.33 4.52
C ARG A 60 0.92 0.48 3.44
N THR A 61 0.45 1.65 3.80
CA THR A 61 -0.12 2.58 2.83
C THR A 61 0.71 3.85 2.73
N VAL A 62 0.66 4.52 1.59
CA VAL A 62 1.37 5.76 1.33
C VAL A 62 0.47 6.72 0.55
N GLN A 63 0.47 7.99 0.95
CA GLN A 63 -0.20 9.04 0.22
C GLN A 63 0.73 9.59 -0.87
N ILE A 64 0.26 9.57 -2.12
CA ILE A 64 0.97 10.15 -3.26
C ILE A 64 0.00 11.08 -3.98
N GLY A 65 0.28 12.37 -3.95
CA GLY A 65 -0.68 13.37 -4.42
C GLY A 65 -1.99 13.30 -3.65
N THR A 66 -3.09 13.13 -4.37
CA THR A 66 -4.44 12.99 -3.81
C THR A 66 -4.86 11.54 -3.58
N GLN A 67 -4.02 10.57 -3.95
CA GLN A 67 -4.34 9.14 -3.89
C GLN A 67 -3.63 8.46 -2.73
N LEU A 68 -4.33 7.52 -2.07
CA LEU A 68 -3.76 6.63 -1.07
C LEU A 68 -3.50 5.27 -1.72
N TRP A 69 -2.24 4.83 -1.68
CA TRP A 69 -1.78 3.60 -2.31
C TRP A 69 -1.36 2.56 -1.29
N MET A 70 -1.60 1.29 -1.59
CA MET A 70 -1.00 0.17 -0.88
C MET A 70 0.48 0.05 -1.33
N ALA A 71 1.40 0.22 -0.38
CA ALA A 71 2.85 0.15 -0.61
C ALA A 71 3.37 -1.26 -0.31
N GLY A 72 2.81 -2.23 -0.99
CA GLY A 72 3.16 -3.63 -0.89
C GLY A 72 2.23 -4.47 -1.76
N ASN A 73 2.77 -5.50 -2.39
CA ASN A 73 2.03 -6.33 -3.31
C ASN A 73 0.99 -7.18 -2.57
N LEU A 74 -0.24 -7.20 -3.09
CA LEU A 74 -1.33 -8.00 -2.53
C LEU A 74 -0.99 -9.49 -2.59
N ARG A 75 -1.28 -10.23 -1.50
CA ARG A 75 -0.98 -11.66 -1.37
C ARG A 75 -2.10 -12.46 -0.73
N THR A 76 -3.33 -11.95 -0.84
CA THR A 76 -4.51 -12.65 -0.35
C THR A 76 -4.81 -13.89 -1.18
N THR A 77 -5.28 -14.93 -0.52
CA THR A 77 -5.76 -16.18 -1.15
C THR A 77 -7.28 -16.28 -1.13
N ARG A 78 -7.94 -15.23 -0.62
CA ARG A 78 -9.38 -15.12 -0.48
C ARG A 78 -9.88 -13.76 -0.93
N TYR A 79 -11.12 -13.71 -1.38
CA TYR A 79 -11.84 -12.46 -1.60
C TYR A 79 -12.22 -11.79 -0.29
N ASN A 80 -12.56 -10.50 -0.34
CA ASN A 80 -12.95 -9.72 0.84
C ASN A 80 -14.24 -10.19 1.52
N ASP A 81 -15.02 -11.07 0.89
CA ASP A 81 -16.15 -11.79 1.47
C ASP A 81 -15.76 -13.16 2.08
N ASN A 82 -14.46 -13.43 2.20
CA ASN A 82 -13.86 -14.65 2.72
C ASN A 82 -14.00 -15.89 1.80
N THR A 83 -14.54 -15.75 0.59
CA THR A 83 -14.58 -16.83 -0.40
C THR A 83 -13.16 -17.14 -0.89
N PRO A 84 -12.72 -18.42 -0.94
CA PRO A 84 -11.39 -18.77 -1.41
C PRO A 84 -11.24 -18.48 -2.91
N ILE A 85 -10.05 -18.05 -3.32
CA ILE A 85 -9.62 -17.92 -4.71
C ILE A 85 -8.89 -19.22 -5.07
N ASN A 86 -9.16 -19.79 -6.24
CA ASN A 86 -8.49 -21.01 -6.66
C ASN A 86 -6.99 -20.74 -6.88
N TYR A 87 -6.15 -21.61 -6.34
CA TYR A 87 -4.73 -21.65 -6.69
C TYR A 87 -4.54 -22.34 -8.04
N HIS A 88 -3.75 -21.75 -8.91
CA HIS A 88 -3.56 -22.27 -10.25
C HIS A 88 -2.09 -22.57 -10.58
N SER A 89 -1.89 -23.64 -11.33
CA SER A 89 -0.58 -24.09 -11.81
C SER A 89 -0.43 -24.03 -13.34
N ASP A 90 -1.44 -23.50 -14.09
CA ASP A 90 -1.49 -23.51 -15.54
C ASP A 90 -2.40 -22.37 -16.07
N TRP A 91 -1.88 -21.52 -16.96
CA TRP A 91 -2.39 -20.18 -17.31
C TRP A 91 -3.51 -20.07 -18.34
N HIS A 92 -4.18 -21.15 -18.68
CA HIS A 92 -5.27 -21.12 -19.67
C HIS A 92 -6.68 -20.99 -19.06
N SER A 93 -6.75 -20.67 -17.78
CA SER A 93 -8.03 -20.64 -17.07
C SER A 93 -8.82 -19.36 -17.31
N VAL A 94 -10.11 -19.53 -17.61
CA VAL A 94 -11.11 -18.48 -17.69
C VAL A 94 -11.83 -18.25 -16.37
N ILE A 95 -11.50 -19.02 -15.35
CA ILE A 95 -12.05 -18.88 -13.99
C ILE A 95 -11.12 -18.00 -13.12
N PRO A 96 -11.66 -17.39 -12.06
CA PRO A 96 -10.86 -16.59 -11.13
C PRO A 96 -9.80 -17.40 -10.39
N GLU A 97 -8.52 -16.99 -10.51
CA GLU A 97 -7.38 -17.72 -9.94
C GLU A 97 -6.24 -16.80 -9.54
N TYR A 98 -5.39 -17.31 -8.66
CA TYR A 98 -4.11 -16.71 -8.31
C TYR A 98 -2.98 -17.73 -8.34
N THR A 99 -1.76 -17.25 -8.43
CA THR A 99 -0.54 -18.05 -8.25
C THR A 99 0.57 -17.19 -7.66
N TRP A 100 1.67 -17.83 -7.27
CA TRP A 100 2.93 -17.17 -6.94
C TRP A 100 3.83 -17.12 -8.16
N TYR A 101 4.76 -16.17 -8.19
CA TYR A 101 5.77 -16.15 -9.25
C TYR A 101 6.46 -17.53 -9.34
N ASN A 102 6.63 -18.03 -10.56
CA ASN A 102 7.21 -19.34 -10.85
C ASN A 102 6.52 -20.51 -10.11
N PHE A 103 5.25 -20.37 -9.72
CA PHE A 103 4.45 -21.35 -8.97
C PHE A 103 5.05 -21.75 -7.60
N ASP A 104 5.90 -20.89 -7.03
CA ASP A 104 6.63 -21.14 -5.79
C ASP A 104 6.18 -20.18 -4.69
N GLU A 105 5.60 -20.72 -3.60
CA GLU A 105 5.11 -19.92 -2.45
C GLU A 105 6.22 -19.13 -1.75
N ASN A 106 7.47 -19.48 -1.90
CA ASN A 106 8.59 -18.69 -1.38
C ASN A 106 8.62 -17.26 -1.92
N TYR A 107 8.01 -17.02 -3.07
CA TYR A 107 7.86 -15.68 -3.64
C TYR A 107 6.66 -14.89 -3.11
N LYS A 108 5.81 -15.47 -2.28
CA LYS A 108 4.68 -14.79 -1.63
C LYS A 108 5.11 -13.50 -0.93
N VAL A 109 6.22 -13.55 -0.26
CA VAL A 109 6.82 -12.38 0.41
C VAL A 109 8.25 -12.26 -0.13
N PRO A 110 8.62 -11.11 -0.70
CA PRO A 110 7.89 -9.84 -0.74
C PRO A 110 7.02 -9.61 -1.99
N TYR A 111 7.06 -10.50 -2.99
CA TYR A 111 6.56 -10.20 -4.34
C TYR A 111 5.04 -10.25 -4.49
N GLY A 112 4.32 -10.84 -3.54
CA GLY A 112 2.86 -10.94 -3.59
C GLY A 112 2.37 -12.02 -4.52
N ALA A 113 1.06 -12.05 -4.76
CA ALA A 113 0.41 -12.98 -5.67
C ALA A 113 0.18 -12.37 -7.05
N LEU A 114 0.17 -13.22 -8.06
CA LEU A 114 -0.25 -12.90 -9.41
C LEU A 114 -1.69 -13.36 -9.58
N TYR A 115 -2.57 -12.45 -9.96
CA TYR A 115 -4.00 -12.73 -10.15
C TYR A 115 -4.33 -12.61 -11.62
N ASN A 116 -5.17 -13.54 -12.13
CA ASN A 116 -5.67 -13.41 -13.48
C ASN A 116 -6.79 -12.37 -13.58
N PHE A 117 -7.09 -11.91 -14.80
CA PHE A 117 -8.10 -10.88 -15.02
C PHE A 117 -9.51 -11.29 -14.48
N PRO A 118 -9.98 -12.55 -14.64
CA PRO A 118 -11.23 -12.99 -13.99
C PRO A 118 -11.26 -12.75 -12.48
N ALA A 119 -10.15 -12.99 -11.75
CA ALA A 119 -10.09 -12.73 -10.31
C ALA A 119 -10.20 -11.22 -10.00
N VAL A 120 -9.47 -10.39 -10.76
CA VAL A 120 -9.51 -8.92 -10.63
C VAL A 120 -10.91 -8.39 -10.92
N ASN A 121 -11.55 -8.88 -11.99
CA ASN A 121 -12.85 -8.40 -12.45
C ASN A 121 -14.03 -8.73 -11.52
N THR A 122 -13.81 -9.53 -10.48
CA THR A 122 -14.85 -9.78 -9.46
C THR A 122 -15.18 -8.55 -8.63
N GLY A 123 -14.27 -7.57 -8.58
CA GLY A 123 -14.36 -6.40 -7.69
C GLY A 123 -14.23 -6.71 -6.21
N LYS A 124 -13.89 -7.97 -5.85
CA LYS A 124 -13.80 -8.45 -4.46
C LYS A 124 -12.38 -8.77 -4.01
N LEU A 125 -11.40 -8.57 -4.89
CA LEU A 125 -10.02 -8.98 -4.64
C LEU A 125 -9.36 -8.21 -3.52
N CYS A 126 -9.55 -6.89 -3.50
CA CYS A 126 -8.92 -6.02 -2.52
C CYS A 126 -9.67 -6.01 -1.18
N PRO A 127 -9.00 -5.64 -0.08
CA PRO A 127 -9.66 -5.37 1.20
C PRO A 127 -10.83 -4.39 1.05
N VAL A 128 -11.79 -4.46 1.97
CA VAL A 128 -12.98 -3.58 1.94
C VAL A 128 -12.54 -2.11 1.92
N GLY A 129 -13.12 -1.33 1.00
CA GLY A 129 -12.77 0.08 0.79
C GLY A 129 -11.58 0.30 -0.16
N TRP A 130 -10.98 -0.78 -0.68
CA TRP A 130 -9.88 -0.75 -1.65
C TRP A 130 -10.29 -1.43 -2.96
N HIS A 131 -9.63 -1.06 -4.04
CA HIS A 131 -9.85 -1.66 -5.37
C HIS A 131 -8.53 -1.79 -6.13
N VAL A 132 -8.51 -2.60 -7.16
CA VAL A 132 -7.37 -2.68 -8.08
C VAL A 132 -7.38 -1.40 -8.91
N ALA A 133 -6.26 -0.70 -8.91
CA ALA A 133 -6.15 0.60 -9.57
C ALA A 133 -6.45 0.51 -11.07
N SER A 134 -7.21 1.47 -11.56
CA SER A 134 -7.55 1.66 -12.97
C SER A 134 -6.46 2.42 -13.73
N ASP A 135 -6.49 2.37 -15.07
CA ASP A 135 -5.58 3.14 -15.92
C ASP A 135 -5.57 4.65 -15.60
N PRO A 136 -6.73 5.34 -15.39
CA PRO A 136 -6.74 6.73 -14.99
C PRO A 136 -6.04 7.01 -13.64
N GLU A 137 -6.12 6.08 -12.69
CA GLU A 137 -5.46 6.22 -11.40
C GLU A 137 -3.96 6.04 -11.51
N TRP A 138 -3.49 5.08 -12.31
CA TRP A 138 -2.08 4.94 -12.66
C TRP A 138 -1.55 6.16 -13.42
N THR A 139 -2.34 6.73 -14.33
CA THR A 139 -1.99 7.98 -15.04
C THR A 139 -1.83 9.12 -14.04
N THR A 140 -2.78 9.29 -13.13
CA THR A 140 -2.71 10.32 -12.08
C THR A 140 -1.47 10.17 -11.22
N LEU A 141 -1.12 8.93 -10.83
CA LEU A 141 0.09 8.64 -10.07
C LEU A 141 1.36 8.99 -10.86
N SER A 142 1.44 8.55 -12.11
CA SER A 142 2.62 8.79 -12.95
C SER A 142 2.81 10.27 -13.25
N ASP A 143 1.75 11.01 -13.52
CA ASP A 143 1.78 12.46 -13.76
C ASP A 143 2.26 13.22 -12.51
N TYR A 144 1.74 12.84 -11.33
CA TYR A 144 2.20 13.43 -10.06
C TYR A 144 3.69 13.15 -9.82
N ALA A 145 4.16 11.97 -10.18
CA ALA A 145 5.57 11.58 -10.06
C ALA A 145 6.48 12.23 -11.12
N GLY A 146 5.95 13.00 -12.04
CA GLY A 146 6.72 13.77 -13.05
C GLY A 146 6.66 13.21 -14.47
N GLY A 147 5.69 12.33 -14.74
CA GLY A 147 5.42 11.71 -16.04
C GLY A 147 6.12 10.36 -16.24
N LEU A 148 5.74 9.67 -17.32
CA LEU A 148 6.12 8.28 -17.57
C LEU A 148 7.64 8.04 -17.60
N ASP A 149 8.42 9.01 -18.07
CA ASP A 149 9.87 8.86 -18.23
C ASP A 149 10.63 8.76 -16.89
N VAL A 150 10.06 9.32 -15.81
CA VAL A 150 10.73 9.40 -14.50
C VAL A 150 9.96 8.72 -13.37
N ALA A 151 8.65 8.55 -13.51
CA ALA A 151 7.78 8.04 -12.46
C ALA A 151 8.24 6.67 -11.94
N ALA A 152 8.60 5.75 -12.84
CA ALA A 152 9.06 4.41 -12.47
C ALA A 152 10.27 4.46 -11.54
N GLY A 153 11.25 5.35 -11.79
CA GLY A 153 12.41 5.53 -10.93
C GLY A 153 12.05 6.03 -9.54
N LYS A 154 11.14 7.00 -9.46
CA LYS A 154 10.70 7.59 -8.18
C LYS A 154 9.84 6.65 -7.32
N LEU A 155 9.22 5.66 -7.93
CA LEU A 155 8.37 4.68 -7.24
C LEU A 155 9.10 3.38 -6.88
N LYS A 156 10.21 3.07 -7.56
CA LYS A 156 10.99 1.82 -7.36
C LYS A 156 11.74 1.82 -6.03
N GLU A 157 11.79 0.63 -5.41
CA GLU A 157 12.72 0.35 -4.31
C GLU A 157 14.15 0.73 -4.68
N THR A 158 14.87 1.36 -3.76
CA THR A 158 16.28 1.70 -3.92
C THR A 158 17.20 0.50 -3.67
N GLY A 159 18.40 0.53 -4.24
CA GLY A 159 19.39 -0.54 -4.10
C GLY A 159 19.11 -1.73 -5.02
N ASN A 160 19.76 -2.86 -4.73
CA ASN A 160 19.78 -4.04 -5.59
C ASN A 160 19.37 -5.33 -4.84
N VAL A 161 18.54 -5.21 -3.80
CA VAL A 161 18.08 -6.39 -3.05
C VAL A 161 17.13 -7.21 -3.90
N HIS A 162 16.18 -6.53 -4.54
CA HIS A 162 15.17 -7.18 -5.39
C HIS A 162 15.32 -6.82 -6.88
N TRP A 163 15.92 -5.67 -7.17
CA TRP A 163 16.17 -5.22 -8.55
C TRP A 163 17.55 -5.61 -9.03
N VAL A 164 17.65 -5.98 -10.31
CA VAL A 164 18.95 -6.25 -10.95
C VAL A 164 19.74 -4.95 -11.06
N ALA A 165 21.05 -5.01 -10.73
CA ALA A 165 21.96 -3.87 -10.90
C ALA A 165 22.10 -3.51 -12.39
N PRO A 166 22.23 -2.20 -12.70
CA PRO A 166 22.33 -1.04 -11.82
C PRO A 166 20.99 -0.36 -11.55
N ASN A 167 19.99 -0.84 -11.03
CA ASN A 167 18.67 -0.24 -10.68
C ASN A 167 18.60 1.30 -10.90
N THR A 168 18.90 1.73 -12.13
CA THR A 168 19.12 3.12 -12.49
C THR A 168 17.89 3.98 -12.24
N GLY A 169 18.08 5.16 -11.64
CA GLY A 169 17.03 6.13 -11.39
C GLY A 169 16.10 5.79 -10.22
N ALA A 170 16.32 4.68 -9.52
CA ALA A 170 15.50 4.32 -8.37
C ALA A 170 15.78 5.22 -7.16
N THR A 171 14.75 5.93 -6.68
CA THR A 171 14.85 6.84 -5.53
C THR A 171 13.86 6.54 -4.42
N ASP A 172 12.79 5.78 -4.71
CA ASP A 172 11.65 5.54 -3.80
C ASP A 172 11.17 6.83 -3.10
N GLU A 173 11.11 7.94 -3.87
CA GLU A 173 10.87 9.29 -3.36
C GLU A 173 9.61 9.39 -2.51
N TYR A 174 8.61 8.57 -2.83
CA TYR A 174 7.32 8.58 -2.15
C TYR A 174 7.13 7.43 -1.15
N GLY A 175 8.11 6.55 -1.01
CA GLY A 175 7.99 5.35 -0.19
C GLY A 175 6.98 4.33 -0.72
N PHE A 176 6.76 4.29 -2.04
CA PHE A 176 5.89 3.31 -2.69
C PHE A 176 6.53 1.91 -2.71
N THR A 177 7.86 1.87 -2.84
CA THR A 177 8.69 0.67 -2.77
C THR A 177 8.28 -0.38 -3.80
N LEU A 178 8.11 0.04 -5.08
CA LEU A 178 7.73 -0.85 -6.16
C LEU A 178 8.77 -1.97 -6.34
N LEU A 179 8.32 -3.22 -6.31
CA LEU A 179 9.14 -4.42 -6.47
C LEU A 179 8.92 -5.09 -7.83
N PRO A 180 9.91 -5.83 -8.36
CA PRO A 180 9.82 -6.56 -9.61
C PRO A 180 9.07 -7.88 -9.42
N ALA A 181 7.75 -7.83 -9.23
CA ALA A 181 6.93 -9.00 -8.94
C ALA A 181 6.87 -10.03 -10.10
N GLY A 182 7.34 -9.63 -11.29
CA GLY A 182 7.35 -10.50 -12.47
C GLY A 182 5.96 -10.73 -13.06
N ALA A 183 5.92 -11.70 -13.93
CA ALA A 183 4.70 -12.25 -14.52
C ALA A 183 4.93 -13.73 -14.76
N THR A 184 3.87 -14.52 -14.79
CA THR A 184 3.93 -15.90 -15.28
C THR A 184 3.29 -15.95 -16.66
N GLN A 185 4.03 -16.41 -17.65
CA GLN A 185 3.54 -16.69 -19.00
C GLN A 185 4.10 -18.07 -19.40
N GLN A 186 3.24 -18.95 -19.89
CA GLN A 186 3.71 -20.06 -20.70
C GLN A 186 3.88 -19.54 -22.12
N TRP A 187 5.10 -19.56 -22.62
CA TRP A 187 5.39 -19.41 -24.04
C TRP A 187 5.12 -20.78 -24.69
N ASN A 188 4.13 -20.85 -25.57
CA ASN A 188 3.97 -22.00 -26.47
C ASN A 188 4.93 -21.86 -27.64
#